data_97104d901511eb39fd8cbe0a6bc575b2
#
_entry.id   97104d901511eb39fd8cbe0a6bc575b2
#
_cell.length_a   1.000
_cell.length_b   1.000
_cell.length_c   1.000
_cell.angle_alpha   90.00
_cell.angle_beta   90.00
_cell.angle_gamma   90.00
#
_symmetry.space_group_name_H-M   'P 1'
#
loop_
_entity.id
_entity.type
_entity.pdbx_description
1 polymer ?
#
loop_
_entity_poly.entity_id
_entity_poly.type
_entity_poly.pdbx_seq_one_letter_code
_entity_poly.pdbx_strand_id
1 'polypeptide(L)'
;RLLYIILVFFILSLMLFLIYNMLPIDKAAQTATEEVKASKGKLNYDERYEFWQKKYGTNGTKLERYGRWIGIYPYDDGTFNGILQGNLGDSAIYNKPVAEVIREPMKNTIFINIFATILALGITIPLGIFCAVKRGSKRDVAVQVGTVVGYSLPTFIIAIVFIWLFA
;
A
#
# COMPACT_ATOMS: atom_id res chain seq x y z
N ARG A 1 -5.27 -13.74 20.02
CA ARG A 1 -5.39 -12.47 19.27
C ARG A 1 -4.37 -12.40 18.15
N LEU A 2 -3.08 -12.67 18.39
CA LEU A 2 -2.04 -12.67 17.34
C LEU A 2 -2.35 -13.62 16.19
N LEU A 3 -2.83 -14.83 16.48
CA LEU A 3 -3.20 -15.82 15.46
C LEU A 3 -4.31 -15.27 14.53
N TYR A 4 -5.33 -14.59 15.09
CA TYR A 4 -6.38 -13.95 14.29
C TYR A 4 -5.84 -12.84 13.38
N ILE A 5 -4.89 -12.03 13.86
CA ILE A 5 -4.26 -10.97 13.08
C ILE A 5 -3.52 -11.57 11.88
N ILE A 6 -2.74 -12.63 12.11
CA ILE A 6 -2.00 -13.33 11.06
C ILE A 6 -2.98 -13.92 10.02
N LEU A 7 -4.03 -14.61 10.50
CA LEU A 7 -5.03 -15.21 9.61
C LEU A 7 -5.75 -14.15 8.76
N VAL A 8 -6.20 -13.05 9.37
CA VAL A 8 -6.84 -11.94 8.66
C VAL A 8 -5.89 -11.31 7.67
N PHE A 9 -4.61 -11.13 8.03
CA PHE A 9 -3.60 -10.61 7.12
C PHE A 9 -3.46 -11.50 5.86
N PHE A 10 -3.36 -12.81 6.02
CA PHE A 10 -3.25 -13.73 4.89
C PHE A 10 -4.52 -13.75 4.02
N ILE A 11 -5.70 -13.72 4.63
CA ILE A 11 -6.96 -13.66 3.88
C ILE A 11 -7.03 -12.36 3.05
N LEU A 12 -6.76 -11.22 3.67
CA LEU A 12 -6.80 -9.92 2.98
C LEU A 12 -5.74 -9.82 1.90
N SER A 13 -4.52 -10.29 2.15
CA SER A 13 -3.44 -10.28 1.15
C SER A 13 -3.76 -11.17 -0.05
N LEU A 14 -4.35 -12.35 0.19
CA LEU A 14 -4.80 -13.25 -0.88
C LEU A 14 -5.92 -12.59 -1.70
N MET A 15 -6.92 -11.99 -1.04
CA MET A 15 -8.01 -11.29 -1.73
C MET A 15 -7.47 -10.16 -2.60
N LEU A 16 -6.60 -9.31 -2.07
CA LEU A 16 -5.97 -8.22 -2.82
C LEU A 16 -5.13 -8.74 -4.00
N PHE A 17 -4.37 -9.81 -3.79
CA PHE A 17 -3.61 -10.47 -4.84
C PHE A 17 -4.53 -10.98 -5.97
N LEU A 18 -5.64 -11.63 -5.63
CA LEU A 18 -6.60 -12.12 -6.61
C LEU A 18 -7.26 -10.98 -7.39
N ILE A 19 -7.66 -9.90 -6.70
CA ILE A 19 -8.24 -8.70 -7.34
C ILE A 19 -7.21 -8.09 -8.30
N TYR A 20 -5.96 -7.92 -7.88
CA TYR A 20 -4.90 -7.39 -8.74
C TYR A 20 -4.68 -8.26 -9.98
N ASN A 21 -4.72 -9.59 -9.82
CA ASN A 21 -4.59 -10.52 -10.94
C ASN A 21 -5.81 -10.60 -11.87
N MET A 22 -6.89 -9.88 -11.57
CA MET A 22 -8.02 -9.67 -12.50
C MET A 22 -7.81 -8.46 -13.42
N LEU A 23 -6.85 -7.59 -13.09
CA LEU A 23 -6.51 -6.46 -13.96
C LEU A 23 -5.80 -6.98 -15.22
N PRO A 24 -6.10 -6.42 -16.40
CA PRO A 24 -5.47 -6.82 -17.66
C PRO A 24 -4.06 -6.22 -17.81
N ILE A 25 -3.25 -6.34 -16.75
CA ILE A 25 -1.87 -5.86 -16.73
C ILE A 25 -0.94 -7.07 -16.66
N ASP A 26 -0.28 -7.36 -17.77
CA ASP A 26 0.70 -8.44 -17.87
C ASP A 26 2.08 -7.86 -18.16
N LYS A 27 2.92 -7.77 -17.11
CA LYS A 27 4.29 -7.26 -17.23
C LYS A 27 5.15 -8.15 -18.13
N ALA A 28 4.95 -9.47 -18.12
CA ALA A 28 5.69 -10.38 -18.97
C ALA A 28 5.38 -10.15 -20.45
N ALA A 29 4.09 -9.95 -20.77
CA ALA A 29 3.66 -9.62 -22.13
C ALA A 29 4.18 -8.26 -22.59
N GLN A 30 4.16 -7.24 -21.71
CA GLN A 30 4.70 -5.92 -22.02
C GLN A 30 6.19 -5.99 -22.33
N THR A 31 6.98 -6.62 -21.45
CA THR A 31 8.43 -6.73 -21.63
C THR A 31 8.80 -7.57 -22.86
N ALA A 32 8.10 -8.69 -23.11
CA ALA A 32 8.31 -9.50 -24.30
C ALA A 32 8.02 -8.69 -25.59
N THR A 33 6.93 -7.90 -25.58
CA THR A 33 6.57 -7.04 -26.72
C THR A 33 7.64 -5.97 -26.97
N GLU A 34 8.17 -5.34 -25.93
CA GLU A 34 9.23 -4.34 -26.03
C GLU A 34 10.52 -4.94 -26.61
N GLU A 35 10.94 -6.13 -26.13
CA GLU A 35 12.12 -6.81 -26.66
C GLU A 35 11.98 -7.23 -28.12
N VAL A 36 10.82 -7.76 -28.50
CA VAL A 36 10.56 -8.15 -29.90
C VAL A 36 10.60 -6.92 -30.80
N LYS A 37 10.01 -5.80 -30.39
CA LYS A 37 10.08 -4.53 -31.12
C LYS A 37 11.51 -4.00 -31.23
N ALA A 38 12.26 -4.03 -30.12
CA ALA A 38 13.66 -3.57 -30.11
C ALA A 38 14.56 -4.44 -31.00
N SER A 39 14.29 -5.73 -31.10
CA SER A 39 15.02 -6.67 -31.97
C SER A 39 14.63 -6.58 -33.45
N LYS A 40 13.72 -5.66 -33.81
CA LYS A 40 13.14 -5.54 -35.16
C LYS A 40 12.51 -6.86 -35.66
N GLY A 41 11.85 -7.60 -34.75
CA GLY A 41 11.15 -8.85 -35.06
C GLY A 41 12.07 -10.09 -35.22
N LYS A 42 13.33 -10.01 -34.80
CA LYS A 42 14.25 -11.15 -34.84
C LYS A 42 14.00 -12.16 -33.71
N LEU A 43 13.36 -11.73 -32.62
CA LEU A 43 13.04 -12.58 -31.47
C LEU A 43 11.58 -13.08 -31.60
N ASN A 44 11.38 -14.35 -31.19
CA ASN A 44 10.03 -14.93 -31.12
C ASN A 44 9.32 -14.42 -29.86
N TYR A 45 8.10 -13.91 -30.04
CA TYR A 45 7.28 -13.40 -28.94
C TYR A 45 6.96 -14.47 -27.91
N ASP A 46 6.54 -15.66 -28.32
CA ASP A 46 6.12 -16.71 -27.39
C ASP A 46 7.26 -17.19 -26.51
N GLU A 47 8.46 -17.37 -27.08
CA GLU A 47 9.67 -17.72 -26.32
C GLU A 47 10.03 -16.63 -25.30
N ARG A 48 9.94 -15.35 -25.68
CA ARG A 48 10.23 -14.24 -24.79
C ARG A 48 9.19 -14.10 -23.71
N TYR A 49 7.93 -14.33 -24.05
CA TYR A 49 6.85 -14.29 -23.10
C TYR A 49 6.98 -15.38 -22.03
N GLU A 50 7.22 -16.64 -22.42
CA GLU A 50 7.48 -17.73 -21.47
C GLU A 50 8.70 -17.45 -20.58
N PHE A 51 9.79 -16.93 -21.16
CA PHE A 51 10.98 -16.55 -20.42
C PHE A 51 10.65 -15.53 -19.32
N TRP A 52 9.91 -14.46 -19.66
CA TRP A 52 9.55 -13.42 -18.71
C TRP A 52 8.51 -13.89 -17.69
N GLN A 53 7.60 -14.76 -18.07
CA GLN A 53 6.66 -15.38 -17.12
C GLN A 53 7.40 -16.18 -16.04
N LYS A 54 8.38 -16.99 -16.43
CA LYS A 54 9.22 -17.74 -15.48
C LYS A 54 10.03 -16.79 -14.59
N LYS A 55 10.65 -15.79 -15.20
CA LYS A 55 11.47 -14.80 -14.48
C LYS A 55 10.68 -13.96 -13.47
N TYR A 56 9.48 -13.56 -13.81
CA TYR A 56 8.59 -12.80 -12.91
C TYR A 56 7.76 -13.72 -12.00
N GLY A 57 7.84 -15.04 -12.16
CA GLY A 57 7.06 -15.99 -11.37
C GLY A 57 5.56 -15.92 -11.63
N THR A 58 5.16 -15.44 -12.81
CA THR A 58 3.75 -15.32 -13.21
C THR A 58 3.21 -16.54 -13.97
N ASN A 59 4.05 -17.57 -14.18
CA ASN A 59 3.66 -18.88 -14.68
C ASN A 59 2.96 -19.71 -13.57
N GLY A 60 2.20 -20.73 -13.96
CA GLY A 60 1.54 -21.65 -13.05
C GLY A 60 0.18 -21.14 -12.53
N THR A 61 -0.34 -21.81 -11.51
CA THR A 61 -1.63 -21.52 -10.90
C THR A 61 -1.60 -20.22 -10.08
N LYS A 62 -2.79 -19.62 -9.86
CA LYS A 62 -2.87 -18.38 -9.04
C LYS A 62 -2.34 -18.57 -7.61
N LEU A 63 -2.50 -19.77 -7.05
CA LEU A 63 -1.98 -20.08 -5.71
C LEU A 63 -0.45 -20.20 -5.68
N GLU A 64 0.16 -20.83 -6.68
CA GLU A 64 1.61 -20.89 -6.82
C GLU A 64 2.21 -19.49 -7.00
N ARG A 65 1.59 -18.65 -7.83
CA ARG A 65 1.98 -17.25 -8.02
C ARG A 65 1.88 -16.45 -6.72
N TYR A 66 0.81 -16.66 -5.94
CA TYR A 66 0.66 -16.05 -4.62
C TYR A 66 1.74 -16.55 -3.65
N GLY A 67 2.03 -17.85 -3.66
CA GLY A 67 3.09 -18.45 -2.86
C GLY A 67 4.47 -17.90 -3.19
N ARG A 68 4.79 -17.71 -4.47
CA ARG A 68 6.04 -17.06 -4.93
C ARG A 68 6.10 -15.59 -4.49
N TRP A 69 5.01 -14.86 -4.65
CA TRP A 69 4.93 -13.46 -4.25
C TRP A 69 5.16 -13.27 -2.74
N ILE A 70 4.60 -14.14 -1.90
CA ILE A 70 4.91 -14.12 -0.46
C ILE A 70 6.33 -14.61 -0.19
N GLY A 71 6.84 -15.58 -0.96
CA GLY A 71 8.15 -16.20 -0.78
C GLY A 71 8.10 -17.56 -0.06
N ILE A 72 6.94 -18.24 -0.08
CA ILE A 72 6.73 -19.60 0.48
C ILE A 72 6.73 -20.69 -0.59
N TYR A 73 6.66 -20.32 -1.87
CA TYR A 73 6.73 -21.24 -3.00
C TYR A 73 7.94 -20.89 -3.88
N PRO A 74 8.73 -21.88 -4.33
CA PRO A 74 9.94 -21.60 -5.09
C PRO A 74 9.64 -21.15 -6.52
N TYR A 75 10.55 -20.39 -7.10
CA TYR A 75 10.64 -20.16 -8.53
C TYR A 75 11.11 -21.42 -9.26
N ASP A 76 11.09 -21.41 -10.59
CA ASP A 76 11.48 -22.55 -11.42
C ASP A 76 12.98 -22.93 -11.26
N ASP A 77 13.80 -22.00 -10.77
CA ASP A 77 15.21 -22.21 -10.43
C ASP A 77 15.41 -22.73 -9.00
N GLY A 78 14.36 -23.02 -8.26
CA GLY A 78 14.37 -23.47 -6.88
C GLY A 78 14.62 -22.38 -5.85
N THR A 79 14.76 -21.12 -6.25
CA THR A 79 14.96 -19.99 -5.33
C THR A 79 13.66 -19.50 -4.70
N PHE A 80 13.76 -18.99 -3.47
CA PHE A 80 12.67 -18.29 -2.78
C PHE A 80 12.98 -16.79 -2.79
N ASN A 81 12.18 -16.01 -3.49
CA ASN A 81 12.44 -14.60 -3.66
C ASN A 81 11.13 -13.79 -3.67
N GLY A 82 10.52 -13.64 -2.51
CA GLY A 82 9.26 -12.90 -2.33
C GLY A 82 9.33 -11.90 -1.18
N ILE A 83 8.17 -11.47 -0.69
CA ILE A 83 8.07 -10.48 0.39
C ILE A 83 8.81 -10.90 1.65
N LEU A 84 8.76 -12.19 2.02
CA LEU A 84 9.46 -12.70 3.20
C LEU A 84 10.98 -12.60 3.08
N GLN A 85 11.53 -12.57 1.86
CA GLN A 85 12.94 -12.35 1.57
C GLN A 85 13.27 -10.87 1.34
N GLY A 86 12.30 -9.96 1.54
CA GLY A 86 12.46 -8.52 1.34
C GLY A 86 12.34 -8.06 -0.11
N ASN A 87 11.97 -8.94 -1.03
CA ASN A 87 11.73 -8.58 -2.42
C ASN A 87 10.27 -8.17 -2.64
N LEU A 88 10.05 -6.88 -2.87
CA LEU A 88 8.74 -6.31 -3.20
C LEU A 88 8.45 -6.32 -4.71
N GLY A 89 9.38 -6.86 -5.51
CA GLY A 89 9.29 -6.83 -6.97
C GLY A 89 9.61 -5.47 -7.58
N ASP A 90 9.38 -5.38 -8.91
CA ASP A 90 9.61 -4.17 -9.68
C ASP A 90 8.31 -3.50 -10.09
N SER A 91 8.31 -2.17 -10.07
CA SER A 91 7.19 -1.37 -10.55
C SER A 91 7.07 -1.49 -12.09
N ALA A 92 5.89 -1.85 -12.56
CA ALA A 92 5.59 -1.88 -13.99
C ALA A 92 5.56 -0.47 -14.64
N ILE A 93 5.33 0.58 -13.84
CA ILE A 93 5.23 1.96 -14.32
C ILE A 93 6.59 2.64 -14.35
N TYR A 94 7.38 2.46 -13.27
CA TYR A 94 8.65 3.18 -13.11
C TYR A 94 9.88 2.36 -13.54
N ASN A 95 9.72 1.06 -13.85
CA ASN A 95 10.80 0.14 -14.19
C ASN A 95 11.95 0.15 -13.16
N LYS A 96 11.60 0.25 -11.88
CA LYS A 96 12.50 0.29 -10.73
C LYS A 96 11.97 -0.60 -9.61
N PRO A 97 12.84 -1.05 -8.69
CA PRO A 97 12.38 -1.79 -7.50
C PRO A 97 11.31 -1.03 -6.73
N VAL A 98 10.22 -1.70 -6.36
CA VAL A 98 9.11 -1.08 -5.61
C VAL A 98 9.62 -0.46 -4.31
N ALA A 99 10.57 -1.10 -3.63
CA ALA A 99 11.18 -0.57 -2.41
C ALA A 99 11.80 0.82 -2.60
N GLU A 100 12.41 1.10 -3.76
CA GLU A 100 12.95 2.41 -4.08
C GLU A 100 11.84 3.42 -4.37
N VAL A 101 10.83 3.02 -5.15
CA VAL A 101 9.71 3.88 -5.54
C VAL A 101 8.90 4.36 -4.32
N ILE A 102 8.63 3.47 -3.35
CA ILE A 102 7.83 3.81 -2.18
C ILE A 102 8.60 4.52 -1.08
N ARG A 103 9.94 4.53 -1.14
CA ARG A 103 10.80 5.05 -0.07
C ARG A 103 10.52 6.52 0.25
N GLU A 104 10.46 7.37 -0.76
CA GLU A 104 10.24 8.81 -0.56
C GLU A 104 8.80 9.14 -0.10
N PRO A 105 7.74 8.64 -0.77
CA PRO A 105 6.38 8.83 -0.27
C PRO A 105 6.19 8.31 1.16
N MET A 106 6.80 7.17 1.48
CA MET A 106 6.68 6.55 2.79
C MET A 106 7.31 7.39 3.89
N LYS A 107 8.51 7.96 3.65
CA LYS A 107 9.15 8.89 4.59
C LYS A 107 8.25 10.09 4.90
N ASN A 108 7.71 10.73 3.85
CA ASN A 108 6.84 11.88 3.99
C ASN A 108 5.56 11.53 4.76
N THR A 109 4.96 10.38 4.44
CA THR A 109 3.76 9.90 5.12
C THR A 109 4.04 9.61 6.60
N ILE A 110 5.14 8.92 6.93
CA ILE A 110 5.53 8.62 8.31
C ILE A 110 5.77 9.92 9.08
N PHE A 111 6.53 10.86 8.49
CA PHE A 111 6.83 12.13 9.12
C PHE A 111 5.55 12.92 9.46
N ILE A 112 4.66 13.09 8.48
CA ILE A 112 3.37 13.79 8.68
C ILE A 112 2.53 13.08 9.75
N ASN A 113 2.44 11.75 9.72
CA ASN A 113 1.65 10.99 10.68
C ASN A 113 2.20 11.07 12.11
N ILE A 114 3.51 11.10 12.29
CA ILE A 114 4.13 11.30 13.61
C ILE A 114 3.71 12.66 14.17
N PHE A 115 3.84 13.73 13.39
CA PHE A 115 3.41 15.07 13.82
C PHE A 115 1.92 15.15 14.09
N ALA A 116 1.10 14.61 13.20
CA ALA A 116 -0.35 14.55 13.38
C ALA A 116 -0.74 13.80 14.67
N THR A 117 -0.08 12.68 14.95
CA THR A 117 -0.33 11.89 16.16
C THR A 117 0.07 12.65 17.43
N ILE A 118 1.24 13.29 17.44
CA ILE A 118 1.70 14.11 18.58
C ILE A 118 0.71 15.24 18.83
N LEU A 119 0.29 15.97 17.79
CA LEU A 119 -0.71 17.05 17.92
C LEU A 119 -2.06 16.52 18.39
N ALA A 120 -2.53 15.42 17.81
CA ALA A 120 -3.81 14.83 18.21
C ALA A 120 -3.81 14.42 19.68
N LEU A 121 -2.80 13.70 20.14
CA LEU A 121 -2.68 13.29 21.54
C LEU A 121 -2.45 14.49 22.48
N GLY A 122 -1.61 15.45 22.05
CA GLY A 122 -1.30 16.67 22.80
C GLY A 122 -2.53 17.57 23.02
N ILE A 123 -3.50 17.53 22.13
CA ILE A 123 -4.77 18.27 22.27
C ILE A 123 -5.82 17.41 22.97
N THR A 124 -6.01 16.18 22.54
CA THR A 124 -7.11 15.32 23.01
C THR A 124 -6.96 14.94 24.48
N ILE A 125 -5.76 14.62 24.94
CA ILE A 125 -5.54 14.19 26.33
C ILE A 125 -5.84 15.35 27.32
N PRO A 126 -5.27 16.57 27.16
CA PRO A 126 -5.61 17.68 28.06
C PRO A 126 -7.08 18.09 28.01
N LEU A 127 -7.69 18.13 26.81
CA LEU A 127 -9.12 18.41 26.66
C LEU A 127 -9.98 17.35 27.31
N GLY A 128 -9.65 16.07 27.15
CA GLY A 128 -10.37 14.96 27.80
C GLY A 128 -10.32 15.05 29.32
N ILE A 129 -9.14 15.31 29.89
CA ILE A 129 -8.95 15.52 31.33
C ILE A 129 -9.77 16.74 31.79
N PHE A 130 -9.70 17.84 31.07
CA PHE A 130 -10.45 19.06 31.38
C PHE A 130 -11.98 18.81 31.43
N CYS A 131 -12.51 18.12 30.42
CA CYS A 131 -13.93 17.75 30.38
C CYS A 131 -14.31 16.79 31.52
N ALA A 132 -13.45 15.82 31.84
CA ALA A 132 -13.69 14.89 32.93
C ALA A 132 -13.76 15.57 34.30
N VAL A 133 -12.84 16.50 34.57
CA VAL A 133 -12.79 17.25 35.86
C VAL A 133 -13.97 18.22 35.98
N LYS A 134 -14.42 18.81 34.88
CA LYS A 134 -15.50 19.82 34.85
C LYS A 134 -16.78 19.31 34.20
N ARG A 135 -17.07 18.03 34.37
CA ARG A 135 -18.23 17.37 33.77
C ARG A 135 -19.53 18.11 34.04
N GLY A 136 -20.34 18.34 33.00
CA GLY A 136 -21.60 19.04 33.06
C GLY A 136 -21.50 20.58 33.17
N SER A 137 -20.29 21.15 33.16
CA SER A 137 -20.10 22.60 33.13
C SER A 137 -20.37 23.18 31.70
N LYS A 138 -20.63 24.48 31.63
CA LYS A 138 -20.74 25.18 30.32
C LYS A 138 -19.50 24.99 29.42
N ARG A 139 -18.35 24.83 30.01
CA ARG A 139 -17.07 24.60 29.28
C ARG A 139 -16.99 23.21 28.70
N ASP A 140 -17.43 22.21 29.46
CA ASP A 140 -17.52 20.82 29.00
C ASP A 140 -18.50 20.73 27.81
N VAL A 141 -19.67 21.33 27.93
CA VAL A 141 -20.66 21.40 26.85
C VAL A 141 -20.10 22.13 25.63
N ALA A 142 -19.36 23.23 25.80
CA ALA A 142 -18.77 23.97 24.69
C ALA A 142 -17.72 23.11 23.94
N VAL A 143 -16.89 22.36 24.65
CA VAL A 143 -15.92 21.43 24.02
C VAL A 143 -16.64 20.32 23.26
N GLN A 144 -17.69 19.73 23.86
CA GLN A 144 -18.48 18.69 23.19
C GLN A 144 -19.16 19.22 21.91
N VAL A 145 -19.79 20.37 21.98
CA VAL A 145 -20.42 21.01 20.80
C VAL A 145 -19.39 21.33 19.73
N GLY A 146 -18.22 21.90 20.12
CA GLY A 146 -17.12 22.18 19.19
C GLY A 146 -16.58 20.93 18.51
N THR A 147 -16.47 19.83 19.26
CA THR A 147 -16.04 18.54 18.72
C THR A 147 -17.05 17.99 17.71
N VAL A 148 -18.35 18.05 18.03
CA VAL A 148 -19.41 17.61 17.12
C VAL A 148 -19.43 18.44 15.84
N VAL A 149 -19.33 19.77 15.94
CA VAL A 149 -19.24 20.66 14.78
C VAL A 149 -18.00 20.33 13.93
N GLY A 150 -16.82 20.18 14.58
CA GLY A 150 -15.58 19.83 13.87
C GLY A 150 -15.67 18.49 13.18
N TYR A 151 -16.25 17.48 13.80
CA TYR A 151 -16.42 16.14 13.21
C TYR A 151 -17.49 16.12 12.09
N SER A 152 -18.47 17.01 12.15
CA SER A 152 -19.52 17.12 11.14
C SER A 152 -19.03 17.74 9.83
N LEU A 153 -17.89 18.46 9.86
CA LEU A 153 -17.31 19.02 8.66
C LEU A 153 -16.56 17.94 7.85
N PRO A 154 -16.86 17.78 6.55
CA PRO A 154 -16.07 16.89 5.71
C PRO A 154 -14.60 17.31 5.68
N THR A 155 -13.68 16.37 5.86
CA THR A 155 -12.23 16.60 5.95
C THR A 155 -11.66 17.35 4.75
N PHE A 156 -12.21 17.15 3.55
CA PHE A 156 -11.76 17.85 2.34
C PHE A 156 -12.07 19.36 2.39
N ILE A 157 -13.17 19.79 3.04
CA ILE A 157 -13.49 21.22 3.21
C ILE A 157 -12.43 21.86 4.11
N ILE A 158 -12.09 21.20 5.22
CA ILE A 158 -11.04 21.67 6.12
C ILE A 158 -9.71 21.74 5.37
N ALA A 159 -9.35 20.73 4.57
CA ALA A 159 -8.14 20.73 3.77
C ALA A 159 -8.09 21.89 2.76
N ILE A 160 -9.19 22.19 2.06
CA ILE A 160 -9.28 23.32 1.12
C ILE A 160 -9.06 24.66 1.84
N VAL A 161 -9.70 24.84 3.01
CA VAL A 161 -9.51 26.06 3.81
C VAL A 161 -8.05 26.24 4.22
N PHE A 162 -7.39 25.15 4.67
CA PHE A 162 -5.97 25.21 5.02
C PHE A 162 -5.08 25.51 3.82
N ILE A 163 -5.34 24.90 2.65
CA ILE A 163 -4.61 25.21 1.42
C ILE A 163 -4.78 26.70 1.09
N TRP A 164 -6.01 27.22 1.15
CA TRP A 164 -6.27 28.64 0.84
C TRP A 164 -5.61 29.61 1.81
N LEU A 165 -5.44 29.22 3.09
CA LEU A 165 -4.80 30.06 4.10
C LEU A 165 -3.27 30.03 4.04
N PHE A 166 -2.64 28.92 3.59
CA PHE A 166 -1.21 28.69 3.71
C PHE A 166 -0.48 28.48 2.37
N ALA A 167 -1.18 28.40 1.24
CA ALA A 167 -0.63 28.34 -0.10
C ALA A 167 -0.73 29.67 -0.83
#